data_4ad6988555e06e13d26b36cc80cace92
#
_entry.id   4ad6988555e06e13d26b36cc80cace92
#
_cell.length_a   1.000
_cell.length_b   1.000
_cell.length_c   1.000
_cell.angle_alpha   90.00
_cell.angle_beta   90.00
_cell.angle_gamma   90.00
#
_symmetry.space_group_name_H-M   'P 1'
#
loop_
_entity.id
_entity.type
_entity.pdbx_description
1 polymer ?
#
loop_
_entity_poly.entity_id
_entity_poly.type
_entity_poly.pdbx_seq_one_letter_code
_entity_poly.pdbx_strand_id
1 'polypeptide(L)'
;MSDTLAVLLPMLQCPACQEGELTRVPGNFPEALPFETAGEYLQCANCQTIYPVTDDLIPVMWSEALKAQMLAPPDPNSNIGANLQIYNAISDDYMQHTRQLPENALRIQDGAGRILAHAGDKSPTLHLDFGCGPGQVISWLKDEDLLSVGLDVSFVNLRNTRNSTGALVVCGDATRMPFKRDQFDLVTEASVLHHILDWRAAASEACRVCQPGGGILLDAEPSQEMVAFSKLAVFVFNLRFPVYKLLSYIKKDKYIFRDTDQAKLNLKAEIHHQPGTGFPLDELAGIFSRAGFHLHLYHSPGADLDTRKLPKIKNMILNLLSLRNPWNPKLGSFTAIGTNSPARPEKRSTP
;
A
#
# COMPACT_ATOMS: atom_id res chain seq x y z
N MET A 1 20.73 15.89 12.49
CA MET A 1 19.87 14.94 11.73
C MET A 1 20.80 14.14 10.85
N SER A 2 20.73 12.81 10.90
CA SER A 2 21.47 11.97 9.96
C SER A 2 20.99 12.29 8.53
N ASP A 3 21.88 12.26 7.55
CA ASP A 3 21.55 12.46 6.15
C ASP A 3 20.74 11.25 5.65
N THR A 4 19.41 11.32 5.83
CA THR A 4 18.46 10.24 5.45
C THR A 4 18.55 9.92 3.95
N LEU A 5 18.87 10.94 3.12
CA LEU A 5 19.04 10.75 1.69
C LEU A 5 20.28 9.91 1.37
N ALA A 6 21.37 10.06 2.13
CA ALA A 6 22.56 9.22 1.97
C ALA A 6 22.29 7.74 2.28
N VAL A 7 21.38 7.45 3.21
CA VAL A 7 20.96 6.07 3.53
C VAL A 7 20.03 5.52 2.45
N LEU A 8 19.13 6.35 1.89
CA LEU A 8 18.18 5.93 0.84
C LEU A 8 18.86 5.72 -0.51
N LEU A 9 19.81 6.58 -0.88
CA LEU A 9 20.37 6.63 -2.22
C LEU A 9 20.88 5.27 -2.76
N PRO A 10 21.56 4.42 -1.97
CA PRO A 10 21.96 3.10 -2.42
C PRO A 10 20.81 2.16 -2.80
N MET A 11 19.62 2.36 -2.23
CA MET A 11 18.43 1.55 -2.48
C MET A 11 17.62 2.04 -3.68
N LEU A 12 17.78 3.34 -4.02
CA LEU A 12 17.00 3.97 -5.07
C LEU A 12 17.47 3.58 -6.47
N GLN A 13 16.50 3.56 -7.39
CA GLN A 13 16.69 3.35 -8.81
C GLN A 13 15.83 4.34 -9.59
N CYS A 14 16.30 4.75 -10.75
CA CYS A 14 15.55 5.66 -11.62
C CYS A 14 14.22 5.04 -12.09
N PRO A 15 13.04 5.57 -11.75
CA PRO A 15 11.77 5.02 -12.22
C PRO A 15 11.54 5.25 -13.72
N ALA A 16 12.24 6.18 -14.37
CA ALA A 16 12.10 6.42 -15.81
C ALA A 16 12.74 5.30 -16.65
N CYS A 17 14.00 4.95 -16.42
CA CYS A 17 14.69 3.92 -17.19
C CYS A 17 14.84 2.58 -16.46
N GLN A 18 14.65 2.54 -15.15
CA GLN A 18 14.80 1.35 -14.29
C GLN A 18 16.20 0.68 -14.29
N GLU A 19 17.23 1.41 -14.71
CA GLU A 19 18.59 0.89 -14.84
C GLU A 19 19.66 1.81 -14.24
N GLY A 20 19.42 3.16 -14.30
CA GLY A 20 20.43 4.15 -13.94
C GLY A 20 20.58 4.32 -12.44
N GLU A 21 21.84 4.44 -11.99
CA GLU A 21 22.14 4.91 -10.65
C GLU A 21 21.80 6.39 -10.52
N LEU A 22 21.46 6.80 -9.31
CA LEU A 22 21.10 8.16 -8.97
C LEU A 22 22.25 8.83 -8.24
N THR A 23 22.54 10.09 -8.60
CA THR A 23 23.54 10.92 -7.94
C THR A 23 22.91 12.20 -7.42
N ARG A 24 23.42 12.72 -6.30
CA ARG A 24 23.00 14.02 -5.75
C ARG A 24 23.70 15.12 -6.55
N VAL A 25 22.93 16.10 -7.02
CA VAL A 25 23.41 17.25 -7.75
C VAL A 25 23.01 18.51 -6.98
N PRO A 26 23.99 19.33 -6.53
CA PRO A 26 23.69 20.61 -5.88
C PRO A 26 23.07 21.58 -6.88
N GLY A 27 22.08 22.32 -6.44
CA GLY A 27 21.42 23.37 -7.23
C GLY A 27 19.90 23.34 -7.09
N ASN A 28 19.26 24.41 -7.56
CA ASN A 28 17.82 24.50 -7.58
C ASN A 28 17.25 23.58 -8.66
N PHE A 29 16.10 22.97 -8.37
CA PHE A 29 15.40 22.19 -9.37
C PHE A 29 14.92 23.10 -10.50
N PRO A 30 15.14 22.75 -11.79
CA PRO A 30 14.95 23.69 -12.91
C PRO A 30 13.47 23.97 -13.24
N GLU A 31 12.54 23.16 -12.75
CA GLU A 31 11.11 23.31 -13.00
C GLU A 31 10.41 23.91 -11.77
N ALA A 32 9.33 24.67 -11.99
CA ALA A 32 8.47 25.13 -10.89
C ALA A 32 7.68 23.96 -10.31
N LEU A 33 7.72 23.81 -8.99
CA LEU A 33 7.05 22.73 -8.26
C LEU A 33 6.06 23.30 -7.24
N PRO A 34 5.01 22.57 -6.87
CA PRO A 34 4.05 22.99 -5.85
C PRO A 34 4.58 22.84 -4.41
N PHE A 35 5.89 22.67 -4.23
CA PHE A 35 6.57 22.53 -2.94
C PHE A 35 8.00 23.11 -3.02
N GLU A 36 8.58 23.41 -1.86
CA GLU A 36 9.95 23.88 -1.75
C GLU A 36 10.97 22.75 -1.86
N THR A 37 12.16 23.04 -2.38
CA THR A 37 13.22 22.05 -2.62
C THR A 37 14.48 22.35 -1.79
N ALA A 38 15.24 21.30 -1.50
CA ALA A 38 16.42 21.34 -0.62
C ALA A 38 17.67 22.06 -1.21
N GLY A 39 17.57 22.65 -2.40
CA GLY A 39 18.76 23.17 -3.11
C GLY A 39 19.66 22.06 -3.67
N GLU A 40 19.12 20.88 -3.80
CA GLU A 40 19.71 19.72 -4.49
C GLU A 40 18.61 18.85 -5.12
N TYR A 41 18.99 18.04 -6.09
CA TYR A 41 18.12 17.07 -6.76
C TYR A 41 18.88 15.77 -7.05
N LEU A 42 18.15 14.72 -7.38
CA LEU A 42 18.75 13.47 -7.84
C LEU A 42 18.77 13.44 -9.37
N GLN A 43 19.85 12.97 -9.96
CA GLN A 43 19.99 12.80 -11.39
C GLN A 43 20.36 11.35 -11.73
N CYS A 44 19.67 10.80 -12.71
CA CYS A 44 19.99 9.50 -13.25
C CYS A 44 21.22 9.54 -14.15
N ALA A 45 22.23 8.72 -13.87
CA ALA A 45 23.44 8.65 -14.67
C ALA A 45 23.19 8.13 -16.10
N ASN A 46 22.15 7.30 -16.30
CA ASN A 46 21.84 6.67 -17.58
C ASN A 46 20.97 7.57 -18.48
N CYS A 47 19.75 7.91 -18.05
CA CYS A 47 18.80 8.67 -18.88
C CYS A 47 18.76 10.17 -18.60
N GLN A 48 19.59 10.67 -17.68
CA GLN A 48 19.68 12.07 -17.27
C GLN A 48 18.39 12.67 -16.67
N THR A 49 17.35 11.86 -16.43
CA THR A 49 16.14 12.32 -15.75
C THR A 49 16.48 12.81 -14.35
N ILE A 50 15.88 13.92 -13.96
CA ILE A 50 16.10 14.56 -12.66
C ILE A 50 14.86 14.43 -11.76
N TYR A 51 15.11 14.30 -10.46
CA TYR A 51 14.09 14.12 -9.43
C TYR A 51 14.30 15.12 -8.30
N PRO A 52 13.30 15.94 -7.96
CA PRO A 52 13.46 16.92 -6.91
C PRO A 52 13.57 16.24 -5.52
N VAL A 53 14.23 16.93 -4.61
CA VAL A 53 14.25 16.62 -3.19
C VAL A 53 13.57 17.78 -2.48
N THR A 54 12.60 17.51 -1.61
CA THR A 54 11.89 18.55 -0.85
C THR A 54 12.83 19.21 0.18
N ASP A 55 12.49 20.40 0.67
CA ASP A 55 13.22 21.14 1.70
C ASP A 55 13.46 20.32 2.98
N ASP A 56 12.57 19.39 3.26
CA ASP A 56 12.67 18.44 4.37
C ASP A 56 13.27 17.07 3.97
N LEU A 57 14.00 17.02 2.85
CA LEU A 57 14.79 15.88 2.37
C LEU A 57 13.98 14.64 2.00
N ILE A 58 12.76 14.77 1.47
CA ILE A 58 12.00 13.67 0.87
C ILE A 58 12.32 13.62 -0.63
N PRO A 59 12.90 12.53 -1.17
CA PRO A 59 13.09 12.38 -2.60
C PRO A 59 11.75 12.15 -3.29
N VAL A 60 11.50 12.89 -4.38
CA VAL A 60 10.26 12.85 -5.16
C VAL A 60 10.50 12.09 -6.45
N MET A 61 10.24 10.81 -6.41
CA MET A 61 10.59 9.84 -7.45
C MET A 61 9.36 9.46 -8.30
N TRP A 62 8.67 10.46 -8.83
CA TRP A 62 7.49 10.22 -9.65
C TRP A 62 7.85 9.56 -10.98
N SER A 63 7.06 8.59 -11.41
CA SER A 63 7.01 8.18 -12.81
C SER A 63 6.49 9.33 -13.68
N GLU A 64 6.79 9.34 -14.96
CA GLU A 64 6.28 10.41 -15.87
C GLU A 64 4.74 10.49 -15.84
N ALA A 65 4.07 9.34 -15.75
CA ALA A 65 2.61 9.28 -15.66
C ALA A 65 2.10 9.91 -14.37
N LEU A 66 2.73 9.62 -13.24
CA LEU A 66 2.38 10.22 -11.95
C LEU A 66 2.72 11.71 -11.92
N LYS A 67 3.90 12.12 -12.41
CA LYS A 67 4.32 13.52 -12.52
C LYS A 67 3.28 14.35 -13.26
N ALA A 68 2.80 13.87 -14.40
CA ALA A 68 1.78 14.55 -15.18
C ALA A 68 0.47 14.76 -14.39
N GLN A 69 0.08 13.78 -13.57
CA GLN A 69 -1.13 13.88 -12.73
C GLN A 69 -0.92 14.82 -11.53
N MET A 70 0.25 14.77 -10.88
CA MET A 70 0.55 15.56 -9.69
C MET A 70 0.76 17.05 -9.99
N LEU A 71 1.21 17.38 -11.21
CA LEU A 71 1.40 18.77 -11.66
C LEU A 71 0.16 19.34 -12.37
N ALA A 72 -0.80 18.50 -12.73
CA ALA A 72 -2.10 18.95 -13.26
C ALA A 72 -2.92 19.67 -12.17
N PRO A 73 -3.86 20.55 -12.54
CA PRO A 73 -4.83 21.07 -11.58
C PRO A 73 -5.53 19.95 -10.84
N PRO A 74 -5.75 20.08 -9.51
CA PRO A 74 -6.39 19.04 -8.71
C PRO A 74 -7.76 18.64 -9.28
N ASP A 75 -7.91 17.39 -9.70
CA ASP A 75 -9.17 16.84 -10.17
C ASP A 75 -9.72 15.79 -9.18
N PRO A 76 -10.73 16.14 -8.36
CA PRO A 76 -11.33 15.18 -7.43
C PRO A 76 -12.10 14.06 -8.13
N ASN A 77 -12.25 14.13 -9.47
CA ASN A 77 -12.84 13.06 -10.25
C ASN A 77 -11.80 12.02 -10.72
N SER A 78 -10.53 12.36 -10.69
CA SER A 78 -9.46 11.38 -10.92
C SER A 78 -9.30 10.47 -9.69
N ASN A 79 -8.80 9.25 -9.90
CA ASN A 79 -8.54 8.31 -8.80
C ASN A 79 -7.51 8.88 -7.81
N ILE A 80 -6.38 9.38 -8.29
CA ILE A 80 -5.33 9.98 -7.44
C ILE A 80 -5.84 11.23 -6.73
N GLY A 81 -6.55 12.11 -7.42
CA GLY A 81 -7.10 13.33 -6.80
C GLY A 81 -8.11 13.01 -5.69
N ALA A 82 -8.97 12.02 -5.87
CA ALA A 82 -9.88 11.54 -4.84
C ALA A 82 -9.12 10.95 -3.64
N ASN A 83 -8.10 10.13 -3.88
CA ASN A 83 -7.24 9.57 -2.83
C ASN A 83 -6.54 10.67 -2.02
N LEU A 84 -5.86 11.60 -2.68
CA LEU A 84 -5.18 12.71 -2.02
C LEU A 84 -6.15 13.57 -1.21
N GLN A 85 -7.32 13.89 -1.77
CA GLN A 85 -8.33 14.69 -1.06
C GLN A 85 -8.83 14.01 0.21
N ILE A 86 -9.09 12.70 0.15
CA ILE A 86 -9.60 11.95 1.31
C ILE A 86 -8.50 11.78 2.35
N TYR A 87 -7.38 11.18 1.96
CA TYR A 87 -6.37 10.72 2.91
C TYR A 87 -5.51 11.84 3.47
N ASN A 88 -5.30 12.95 2.74
CA ASN A 88 -4.68 14.13 3.33
C ASN A 88 -5.57 14.79 4.40
N ALA A 89 -6.90 14.77 4.18
CA ALA A 89 -7.84 15.37 5.13
C ALA A 89 -8.06 14.56 6.40
N ILE A 90 -7.83 13.24 6.36
CA ILE A 90 -8.09 12.34 7.50
C ILE A 90 -6.82 11.70 8.07
N SER A 91 -5.63 12.11 7.60
CA SER A 91 -4.36 11.47 7.95
C SER A 91 -4.17 11.31 9.47
N ASP A 92 -4.40 12.37 10.23
CA ASP A 92 -4.26 12.34 11.70
C ASP A 92 -5.37 11.53 12.38
N ASP A 93 -6.62 11.70 11.94
CA ASP A 93 -7.77 10.95 12.45
C ASP A 93 -7.64 9.45 12.11
N TYR A 94 -7.12 9.13 10.94
CA TYR A 94 -6.88 7.76 10.51
C TYR A 94 -5.89 7.05 11.42
N MET A 95 -4.77 7.70 11.77
CA MET A 95 -3.80 7.18 12.72
C MET A 95 -4.42 6.89 14.08
N GLN A 96 -5.26 7.79 14.60
CA GLN A 96 -5.89 7.62 15.91
C GLN A 96 -6.89 6.47 15.91
N HIS A 97 -7.74 6.35 14.87
CA HIS A 97 -8.81 5.34 14.82
C HIS A 97 -8.30 3.94 14.51
N THR A 98 -7.32 3.80 13.62
CA THR A 98 -6.81 2.50 13.22
C THR A 98 -5.77 1.93 14.17
N ARG A 99 -5.05 2.76 14.93
CA ARG A 99 -4.23 2.31 16.08
C ARG A 99 -5.05 1.60 17.15
N GLN A 100 -6.35 1.89 17.23
CA GLN A 100 -7.25 1.30 18.23
C GLN A 100 -7.82 -0.07 17.82
N LEU A 101 -7.43 -0.62 16.67
CA LEU A 101 -7.85 -1.94 16.21
C LEU A 101 -6.73 -2.97 16.41
N PRO A 102 -6.60 -3.53 17.63
CA PRO A 102 -5.50 -4.44 17.96
C PRO A 102 -5.45 -5.67 17.06
N GLU A 103 -6.60 -6.11 16.53
CA GLU A 103 -6.67 -7.21 15.58
C GLU A 103 -5.92 -6.95 14.28
N ASN A 104 -5.85 -5.71 13.80
CA ASN A 104 -5.10 -5.36 12.59
C ASN A 104 -3.60 -5.43 12.87
N ALA A 105 -3.15 -4.85 13.98
CA ALA A 105 -1.76 -4.91 14.40
C ALA A 105 -1.28 -6.36 14.55
N LEU A 106 -2.04 -7.19 15.27
CA LEU A 106 -1.70 -8.60 15.49
C LEU A 106 -1.61 -9.39 14.17
N ARG A 107 -2.50 -9.12 13.21
CA ARG A 107 -2.48 -9.79 11.90
C ARG A 107 -1.24 -9.41 11.09
N ILE A 108 -0.86 -8.12 11.09
CA ILE A 108 0.36 -7.64 10.43
C ILE A 108 1.61 -8.21 11.11
N GLN A 109 1.67 -8.19 12.44
CA GLN A 109 2.80 -8.72 13.21
C GLN A 109 2.97 -10.23 13.00
N ASP A 110 1.87 -11.00 13.01
CA ASP A 110 1.92 -12.45 12.74
C ASP A 110 2.38 -12.72 11.30
N GLY A 111 1.82 -12.00 10.32
CA GLY A 111 2.21 -12.16 8.91
C GLY A 111 3.67 -11.82 8.66
N ALA A 112 4.14 -10.69 9.17
CA ALA A 112 5.53 -10.25 9.06
C ALA A 112 6.47 -11.22 9.81
N GLY A 113 6.12 -11.64 11.04
CA GLY A 113 6.91 -12.61 11.80
C GLY A 113 7.10 -13.94 11.09
N ARG A 114 6.07 -14.45 10.39
CA ARG A 114 6.18 -15.66 9.54
C ARG A 114 7.17 -15.47 8.39
N ILE A 115 7.20 -14.30 7.76
CA ILE A 115 8.15 -13.97 6.68
C ILE A 115 9.56 -13.88 7.26
N LEU A 116 9.75 -13.10 8.31
CA LEU A 116 11.04 -12.83 8.92
C LEU A 116 11.69 -14.10 9.49
N ALA A 117 10.90 -15.04 10.02
CA ALA A 117 11.39 -16.34 10.45
C ALA A 117 12.06 -17.16 9.33
N HIS A 118 11.80 -16.86 8.05
CA HIS A 118 12.40 -17.52 6.89
C HIS A 118 13.56 -16.71 6.28
N ALA A 119 13.64 -15.40 6.57
CA ALA A 119 14.63 -14.50 5.97
C ALA A 119 16.06 -14.65 6.54
N GLY A 120 16.22 -15.38 7.67
CA GLY A 120 17.51 -15.57 8.35
C GLY A 120 17.93 -14.36 9.22
N ASP A 121 19.02 -14.53 9.96
CA ASP A 121 19.55 -13.50 10.89
C ASP A 121 20.31 -12.40 10.12
N LYS A 122 19.59 -11.45 9.58
CA LYS A 122 20.16 -10.21 9.00
C LYS A 122 19.84 -9.04 9.90
N SER A 123 20.79 -8.14 10.13
CA SER A 123 20.60 -6.93 10.91
C SER A 123 21.32 -5.75 10.24
N PRO A 124 20.61 -4.65 9.94
CA PRO A 124 19.15 -4.54 9.97
C PRO A 124 18.49 -5.29 8.81
N THR A 125 17.28 -5.77 9.03
CA THR A 125 16.40 -6.28 7.99
C THR A 125 15.76 -5.12 7.24
N LEU A 126 15.81 -5.12 5.90
CA LEU A 126 15.25 -4.04 5.08
C LEU A 126 13.75 -4.26 4.85
N HIS A 127 12.94 -3.30 5.24
CA HIS A 127 11.49 -3.33 5.11
C HIS A 127 10.98 -2.19 4.22
N LEU A 128 10.14 -2.50 3.25
CA LEU A 128 9.38 -1.55 2.44
C LEU A 128 7.89 -1.65 2.78
N ASP A 129 7.27 -0.51 3.11
CA ASP A 129 5.83 -0.38 3.22
C ASP A 129 5.33 0.54 2.09
N PHE A 130 4.71 -0.02 1.03
CA PHE A 130 4.22 0.78 -0.09
C PHE A 130 2.75 1.16 0.10
N GLY A 131 2.43 2.43 -0.18
CA GLY A 131 1.19 3.06 0.27
C GLY A 131 1.16 3.18 1.79
N CYS A 132 2.29 3.55 2.39
CA CYS A 132 2.48 3.52 3.83
C CYS A 132 1.52 4.43 4.60
N GLY A 133 0.79 5.32 3.92
CA GLY A 133 -0.08 6.28 4.55
C GLY A 133 0.66 7.03 5.65
N PRO A 134 0.05 7.28 6.83
CA PRO A 134 0.71 7.94 7.94
C PRO A 134 1.62 7.02 8.80
N GLY A 135 1.98 5.82 8.29
CA GLY A 135 2.99 4.94 8.89
C GLY A 135 2.47 3.90 9.89
N GLN A 136 1.26 3.41 9.72
CA GLN A 136 0.66 2.46 10.65
C GLN A 136 1.35 1.11 10.70
N VAL A 137 1.57 0.48 9.53
CA VAL A 137 2.23 -0.83 9.44
C VAL A 137 3.63 -0.72 10.05
N ILE A 138 4.40 0.30 9.67
CA ILE A 138 5.72 0.57 10.24
C ILE A 138 5.66 0.73 11.77
N SER A 139 4.65 1.46 12.28
CA SER A 139 4.45 1.63 13.73
C SER A 139 4.11 0.33 14.45
N TRP A 140 3.38 -0.60 13.81
CA TRP A 140 3.07 -1.90 14.41
C TRP A 140 4.26 -2.87 14.40
N LEU A 141 5.21 -2.69 13.48
CA LEU A 141 6.42 -3.50 13.35
C LEU A 141 7.64 -2.86 14.02
N LYS A 142 7.47 -1.81 14.80
CA LYS A 142 8.58 -1.03 15.43
C LYS A 142 9.48 -1.80 16.37
N ASP A 143 8.99 -2.92 16.94
CA ASP A 143 9.74 -3.76 17.89
C ASP A 143 10.62 -4.81 17.18
N GLU A 144 10.51 -4.91 15.85
CA GLU A 144 11.38 -5.72 15.00
C GLU A 144 12.65 -4.91 14.62
N ASP A 145 13.77 -5.58 14.41
CA ASP A 145 15.02 -4.93 13.95
C ASP A 145 14.94 -4.62 12.44
N LEU A 146 14.12 -3.63 12.10
CA LEU A 146 13.82 -3.23 10.73
C LEU A 146 14.34 -1.84 10.41
N LEU A 147 15.05 -1.71 9.29
CA LEU A 147 15.20 -0.42 8.62
C LEU A 147 14.04 -0.23 7.65
N SER A 148 13.04 0.52 8.07
CA SER A 148 11.80 0.70 7.33
C SER A 148 11.88 1.88 6.36
N VAL A 149 11.37 1.66 5.15
CA VAL A 149 11.16 2.66 4.11
C VAL A 149 9.68 2.73 3.77
N GLY A 150 9.07 3.92 3.88
CA GLY A 150 7.70 4.18 3.46
C GLY A 150 7.67 4.77 2.05
N LEU A 151 6.82 4.22 1.16
CA LEU A 151 6.52 4.75 -0.16
C LEU A 151 5.06 5.20 -0.19
N ASP A 152 4.80 6.45 -0.56
CA ASP A 152 3.43 6.98 -0.73
C ASP A 152 3.43 8.12 -1.76
N VAL A 153 2.27 8.46 -2.29
CA VAL A 153 2.10 9.62 -3.19
C VAL A 153 1.80 10.91 -2.42
N SER A 154 1.40 10.81 -1.14
CA SER A 154 0.99 11.92 -0.30
C SER A 154 2.13 12.43 0.57
N PHE A 155 2.55 13.68 0.36
CA PHE A 155 3.54 14.35 1.23
C PHE A 155 3.05 14.47 2.69
N VAL A 156 1.76 14.67 2.91
CA VAL A 156 1.18 14.76 4.26
C VAL A 156 1.42 13.45 5.00
N ASN A 157 1.08 12.33 4.36
CA ASN A 157 1.28 10.99 4.92
C ASN A 157 2.76 10.70 5.17
N LEU A 158 3.64 11.00 4.19
CA LEU A 158 5.08 10.73 4.33
C LEU A 158 5.71 11.52 5.48
N ARG A 159 5.33 12.78 5.66
CA ARG A 159 5.78 13.59 6.80
C ARG A 159 5.27 13.02 8.12
N ASN A 160 4.00 12.61 8.18
CA ASN A 160 3.43 11.96 9.36
C ASN A 160 4.13 10.64 9.67
N THR A 161 4.40 9.81 8.66
CA THR A 161 5.17 8.55 8.81
C THR A 161 6.54 8.81 9.40
N ARG A 162 7.32 9.70 8.80
CA ARG A 162 8.66 10.01 9.28
C ARG A 162 8.64 10.57 10.69
N ASN A 163 7.73 11.49 11.00
CA ASN A 163 7.66 12.13 12.32
C ASN A 163 7.22 11.16 13.43
N SER A 164 6.33 10.20 13.10
CA SER A 164 5.76 9.27 14.09
C SER A 164 6.59 8.02 14.29
N THR A 165 7.36 7.59 13.28
CA THR A 165 8.08 6.31 13.29
C THR A 165 9.59 6.44 13.15
N GLY A 166 10.10 7.55 12.63
CA GLY A 166 11.50 7.73 12.28
C GLY A 166 11.92 7.01 10.98
N ALA A 167 10.98 6.40 10.26
CA ALA A 167 11.25 5.68 9.02
C ALA A 167 11.79 6.61 7.91
N LEU A 168 12.55 6.02 7.00
CA LEU A 168 12.90 6.65 5.72
C LEU A 168 11.65 6.74 4.85
N VAL A 169 11.51 7.80 4.06
CA VAL A 169 10.32 7.98 3.22
C VAL A 169 10.67 8.44 1.82
N VAL A 170 9.91 7.98 0.84
CA VAL A 170 10.06 8.31 -0.58
C VAL A 170 8.69 8.64 -1.16
N CYS A 171 8.58 9.77 -1.87
CA CYS A 171 7.36 10.10 -2.61
C CYS A 171 7.44 9.46 -4.00
N GLY A 172 6.55 8.51 -4.28
CA GLY A 172 6.63 7.77 -5.54
C GLY A 172 5.41 6.91 -5.86
N ASP A 173 5.50 6.24 -6.99
CA ASP A 173 4.44 5.45 -7.62
C ASP A 173 4.66 3.95 -7.33
N ALA A 174 3.67 3.31 -6.71
CA ALA A 174 3.72 1.89 -6.43
C ALA A 174 3.66 1.03 -7.72
N THR A 175 3.15 1.58 -8.82
CA THR A 175 3.14 0.88 -10.12
C THR A 175 4.51 0.91 -10.82
N ARG A 176 5.43 1.72 -10.31
CA ARG A 176 6.80 1.87 -10.81
C ARG A 176 7.73 2.32 -9.69
N MET A 177 7.94 1.42 -8.73
CA MET A 177 8.66 1.71 -7.49
C MET A 177 10.10 2.15 -7.77
N PRO A 178 10.54 3.26 -7.15
CA PRO A 178 11.88 3.82 -7.36
C PRO A 178 12.97 3.09 -6.56
N PHE A 179 12.92 1.77 -6.50
CA PHE A 179 13.86 0.94 -5.77
C PHE A 179 14.52 -0.08 -6.67
N LYS A 180 15.74 -0.47 -6.33
CA LYS A 180 16.46 -1.54 -7.00
C LYS A 180 15.72 -2.87 -6.86
N ARG A 181 15.96 -3.78 -7.80
CA ARG A 181 15.51 -5.17 -7.72
C ARG A 181 16.14 -5.86 -6.51
N ASP A 182 15.42 -6.80 -5.93
CA ASP A 182 15.94 -7.69 -4.87
C ASP A 182 16.52 -6.92 -3.67
N GLN A 183 15.87 -5.81 -3.29
CA GLN A 183 16.38 -4.89 -2.28
C GLN A 183 15.85 -5.20 -0.87
N PHE A 184 14.58 -5.60 -0.71
CA PHE A 184 13.91 -5.67 0.59
C PHE A 184 13.69 -7.10 1.06
N ASP A 185 13.92 -7.35 2.34
CA ASP A 185 13.65 -8.63 3.01
C ASP A 185 12.14 -8.81 3.26
N LEU A 186 11.47 -7.73 3.61
CA LEU A 186 10.04 -7.67 3.87
C LEU A 186 9.41 -6.54 3.04
N VAL A 187 8.37 -6.85 2.28
CA VAL A 187 7.55 -5.86 1.58
C VAL A 187 6.13 -5.96 2.12
N THR A 188 5.58 -4.85 2.58
CA THR A 188 4.22 -4.80 3.11
C THR A 188 3.35 -3.81 2.37
N GLU A 189 2.05 -4.07 2.37
CA GLU A 189 0.99 -3.12 2.14
C GLU A 189 -0.24 -3.50 2.97
N ALA A 190 -1.02 -2.51 3.36
CA ALA A 190 -2.27 -2.75 4.07
C ALA A 190 -3.37 -1.80 3.57
N SER A 191 -4.36 -2.35 2.88
CA SER A 191 -5.48 -1.59 2.32
C SER A 191 -5.04 -0.54 1.27
N VAL A 192 -4.19 -0.92 0.34
CA VAL A 192 -3.58 -0.01 -0.66
C VAL A 192 -3.88 -0.42 -2.11
N LEU A 193 -3.73 -1.70 -2.45
CA LEU A 193 -3.88 -2.14 -3.84
C LEU A 193 -5.24 -1.76 -4.44
N HIS A 194 -6.30 -1.75 -3.63
CA HIS A 194 -7.64 -1.41 -4.11
C HIS A 194 -7.82 0.08 -4.46
N HIS A 195 -6.85 0.92 -4.16
CA HIS A 195 -6.77 2.31 -4.60
C HIS A 195 -6.02 2.49 -5.91
N ILE A 196 -5.27 1.48 -6.37
CA ILE A 196 -4.36 1.57 -7.50
C ILE A 196 -5.05 1.03 -8.76
N LEU A 197 -5.14 1.86 -9.82
CA LEU A 197 -5.76 1.47 -11.10
C LEU A 197 -5.06 0.26 -11.72
N ASP A 198 -3.75 0.33 -11.85
CA ASP A 198 -2.92 -0.79 -12.32
C ASP A 198 -2.31 -1.56 -11.14
N TRP A 199 -3.17 -2.21 -10.37
CA TRP A 199 -2.74 -3.05 -9.25
C TRP A 199 -1.82 -4.20 -9.70
N ARG A 200 -1.90 -4.63 -10.96
CA ARG A 200 -1.04 -5.69 -11.52
C ARG A 200 0.41 -5.23 -11.61
N ALA A 201 0.62 -4.01 -12.07
CA ALA A 201 1.95 -3.39 -12.06
C ALA A 201 2.47 -3.25 -10.62
N ALA A 202 1.65 -2.77 -9.68
CA ALA A 202 2.05 -2.62 -8.28
C ALA A 202 2.41 -3.97 -7.63
N ALA A 203 1.60 -5.02 -7.84
CA ALA A 203 1.89 -6.37 -7.37
C ALA A 203 3.18 -6.94 -8.00
N SER A 204 3.43 -6.67 -9.28
CA SER A 204 4.65 -7.08 -9.97
C SER A 204 5.89 -6.33 -9.46
N GLU A 205 5.75 -5.04 -9.15
CA GLU A 205 6.81 -4.23 -8.55
C GLU A 205 7.14 -4.70 -7.12
N ALA A 206 6.13 -5.05 -6.31
CA ALA A 206 6.34 -5.64 -4.99
C ALA A 206 7.20 -6.92 -5.10
N CYS A 207 6.91 -7.77 -6.08
CA CYS A 207 7.73 -8.96 -6.35
C CYS A 207 9.14 -8.59 -6.84
N ARG A 208 9.29 -7.54 -7.65
CA ARG A 208 10.59 -7.12 -8.19
C ARG A 208 11.53 -6.60 -7.12
N VAL A 209 11.01 -5.83 -6.17
CA VAL A 209 11.83 -5.18 -5.13
C VAL A 209 12.11 -6.09 -3.94
N CYS A 210 11.32 -7.15 -3.75
CA CYS A 210 11.54 -8.15 -2.72
C CYS A 210 12.69 -9.09 -3.12
N GLN A 211 13.64 -9.30 -2.21
CA GLN A 211 14.82 -10.14 -2.48
C GLN A 211 14.50 -11.64 -2.41
N PRO A 212 15.33 -12.49 -3.03
CA PRO A 212 15.26 -13.93 -2.84
C PRO A 212 15.41 -14.31 -1.37
N GLY A 213 14.50 -15.12 -0.85
CA GLY A 213 14.43 -15.48 0.57
C GLY A 213 13.64 -14.49 1.44
N GLY A 214 13.24 -13.36 0.87
CA GLY A 214 12.32 -12.43 1.51
C GLY A 214 10.85 -12.81 1.35
N GLY A 215 9.96 -11.89 1.75
CA GLY A 215 8.53 -12.12 1.58
C GLY A 215 7.71 -10.84 1.47
N ILE A 216 6.48 -11.04 1.00
CA ILE A 216 5.53 -9.97 0.73
C ILE A 216 4.26 -10.24 1.54
N LEU A 217 3.77 -9.24 2.25
CA LEU A 217 2.52 -9.27 3.00
C LEU A 217 1.54 -8.25 2.41
N LEU A 218 0.45 -8.75 1.83
CA LEU A 218 -0.68 -7.93 1.40
C LEU A 218 -1.82 -8.12 2.41
N ASP A 219 -2.39 -7.02 2.92
CA ASP A 219 -3.42 -7.11 3.96
C ASP A 219 -4.67 -6.29 3.68
N ALA A 220 -5.81 -6.87 4.09
CA ALA A 220 -7.12 -6.23 4.06
C ALA A 220 -7.64 -5.86 2.66
N GLU A 221 -7.26 -6.61 1.63
CA GLU A 221 -7.66 -6.39 0.25
C GLU A 221 -8.97 -7.11 -0.13
N PRO A 222 -9.85 -6.51 -0.96
CA PRO A 222 -11.11 -7.10 -1.35
C PRO A 222 -10.94 -8.16 -2.43
N SER A 223 -11.34 -9.40 -2.15
CA SER A 223 -11.44 -10.40 -3.22
C SER A 223 -12.63 -10.11 -4.15
N GLN A 224 -12.57 -10.59 -5.39
CA GLN A 224 -13.70 -10.51 -6.31
C GLN A 224 -14.97 -11.16 -5.72
N GLU A 225 -14.82 -12.24 -4.97
CA GLU A 225 -15.93 -12.89 -4.27
C GLU A 225 -16.55 -11.98 -3.20
N MET A 226 -15.74 -11.17 -2.49
CA MET A 226 -16.22 -10.25 -1.46
C MET A 226 -17.17 -9.19 -2.01
N VAL A 227 -16.93 -8.69 -3.20
CA VAL A 227 -17.67 -7.56 -3.81
C VAL A 227 -18.68 -8.00 -4.89
N ALA A 228 -18.83 -9.29 -5.16
CA ALA A 228 -19.77 -9.83 -6.14
C ALA A 228 -21.21 -9.87 -5.61
N PHE A 229 -21.78 -8.70 -5.28
CA PHE A 229 -23.15 -8.61 -4.78
C PHE A 229 -24.17 -8.47 -5.93
N SER A 230 -25.38 -9.00 -5.73
CA SER A 230 -26.50 -8.79 -6.65
C SER A 230 -26.95 -7.31 -6.64
N LYS A 231 -27.63 -6.86 -7.72
CA LYS A 231 -28.20 -5.52 -7.80
C LYS A 231 -29.16 -5.22 -6.63
N LEU A 232 -29.92 -6.23 -6.20
CA LEU A 232 -30.83 -6.12 -5.05
C LEU A 232 -30.05 -5.91 -3.75
N ALA A 233 -28.98 -6.68 -3.53
CA ALA A 233 -28.14 -6.52 -2.35
C ALA A 233 -27.50 -5.12 -2.30
N VAL A 234 -26.99 -4.64 -3.42
CA VAL A 234 -26.42 -3.28 -3.55
C VAL A 234 -27.48 -2.20 -3.28
N PHE A 235 -28.69 -2.37 -3.83
CA PHE A 235 -29.79 -1.44 -3.56
C PHE A 235 -30.12 -1.39 -2.07
N VAL A 236 -30.36 -2.53 -1.43
CA VAL A 236 -30.66 -2.61 0.01
C VAL A 236 -29.52 -2.02 0.85
N PHE A 237 -28.28 -2.33 0.48
CA PHE A 237 -27.11 -1.76 1.16
C PHE A 237 -27.04 -0.24 1.05
N ASN A 238 -27.46 0.34 -0.07
CA ASN A 238 -27.46 1.78 -0.29
C ASN A 238 -28.58 2.51 0.45
N LEU A 239 -29.65 1.83 0.87
CA LEU A 239 -30.70 2.41 1.73
C LEU A 239 -30.16 2.94 3.07
N ARG A 240 -28.93 2.57 3.46
CA ARG A 240 -28.26 3.14 4.64
C ARG A 240 -27.91 4.63 4.49
N PHE A 241 -27.69 5.12 3.26
CA PHE A 241 -27.22 6.51 3.07
C PHE A 241 -28.18 7.58 3.58
N PRO A 242 -29.49 7.51 3.35
CA PRO A 242 -30.43 8.44 3.96
C PRO A 242 -30.37 8.43 5.50
N VAL A 243 -30.19 7.23 6.09
CA VAL A 243 -30.05 7.07 7.55
C VAL A 243 -28.74 7.68 8.04
N TYR A 244 -27.64 7.44 7.34
CA TYR A 244 -26.34 8.02 7.68
C TYR A 244 -26.34 9.54 7.55
N LYS A 245 -27.00 10.09 6.52
CA LYS A 245 -27.18 11.52 6.37
C LYS A 245 -27.94 12.12 7.55
N LEU A 246 -29.00 11.47 8.00
CA LEU A 246 -29.75 11.92 9.18
C LEU A 246 -28.91 11.85 10.45
N LEU A 247 -28.16 10.75 10.64
CA LEU A 247 -27.32 10.56 11.81
C LEU A 247 -26.10 11.50 11.83
N SER A 248 -25.56 11.91 10.68
CA SER A 248 -24.45 12.87 10.60
C SER A 248 -24.83 14.27 11.13
N TYR A 249 -26.09 14.64 11.08
CA TYR A 249 -26.59 15.89 11.72
C TYR A 249 -26.62 15.81 13.24
N ILE A 250 -26.77 14.59 13.79
CA ILE A 250 -26.92 14.35 15.24
C ILE A 250 -25.55 14.01 15.88
N LYS A 251 -24.73 13.24 15.18
CA LYS A 251 -23.40 12.80 15.63
C LYS A 251 -22.34 13.42 14.75
N LYS A 252 -21.42 14.19 15.35
CA LYS A 252 -20.30 14.87 14.64
C LYS A 252 -19.22 13.93 14.08
N ASP A 253 -19.40 12.62 14.16
CA ASP A 253 -18.44 11.64 13.69
C ASP A 253 -18.57 11.43 12.17
N LYS A 254 -17.78 12.20 11.42
CA LYS A 254 -17.72 12.16 9.95
C LYS A 254 -17.11 10.88 9.40
N TYR A 255 -16.34 10.14 10.20
CA TYR A 255 -15.71 8.91 9.77
C TYR A 255 -16.69 7.74 9.70
N ILE A 256 -17.59 7.63 10.67
CA ILE A 256 -18.60 6.55 10.75
C ILE A 256 -19.81 6.88 9.88
N PHE A 257 -20.27 8.14 9.89
CA PHE A 257 -21.48 8.59 9.19
C PHE A 257 -21.12 9.43 7.96
N ARG A 258 -20.64 8.76 6.93
CA ARG A 258 -20.31 9.41 5.64
C ARG A 258 -21.59 9.86 4.95
N ASP A 259 -21.65 11.11 4.55
CA ASP A 259 -22.72 11.61 3.70
C ASP A 259 -22.62 11.03 2.27
N THR A 260 -23.62 11.32 1.43
CA THR A 260 -23.68 10.76 0.07
C THR A 260 -22.50 11.21 -0.80
N ASP A 261 -22.01 12.45 -0.61
CA ASP A 261 -20.93 13.00 -1.44
C ASP A 261 -19.58 12.43 -1.00
N GLN A 262 -19.35 12.26 0.30
CA GLN A 262 -18.20 11.54 0.83
C GLN A 262 -18.20 10.08 0.38
N ALA A 263 -19.36 9.42 0.35
CA ALA A 263 -19.45 8.05 -0.13
C ALA A 263 -19.15 7.92 -1.64
N LYS A 264 -19.56 8.90 -2.45
CA LYS A 264 -19.19 8.95 -3.88
C LYS A 264 -17.70 9.19 -4.08
N LEU A 265 -17.10 10.07 -3.30
CA LEU A 265 -15.66 10.34 -3.36
C LEU A 265 -14.87 9.08 -2.99
N ASN A 266 -15.28 8.37 -1.93
CA ASN A 266 -14.67 7.10 -1.55
C ASN A 266 -14.76 6.03 -2.65
N LEU A 267 -15.89 5.94 -3.37
CA LEU A 267 -16.01 5.01 -4.50
C LEU A 267 -15.05 5.34 -5.64
N LYS A 268 -14.65 6.59 -5.81
CA LYS A 268 -13.64 6.99 -6.80
C LYS A 268 -12.22 6.64 -6.35
N ALA A 269 -11.95 6.70 -5.06
CA ALA A 269 -10.67 6.33 -4.48
C ALA A 269 -10.53 4.80 -4.36
N GLU A 270 -11.54 4.13 -3.80
CA GLU A 270 -11.56 2.68 -3.54
C GLU A 270 -12.17 1.92 -4.73
N ILE A 271 -11.51 1.99 -5.90
CA ILE A 271 -12.05 1.49 -7.18
C ILE A 271 -12.34 -0.01 -7.19
N HIS A 272 -11.53 -0.80 -6.47
CA HIS A 272 -11.70 -2.26 -6.40
C HIS A 272 -12.59 -2.72 -5.23
N HIS A 273 -13.15 -1.81 -4.45
CA HIS A 273 -14.23 -2.08 -3.47
C HIS A 273 -15.65 -1.98 -4.06
N GLN A 274 -15.76 -1.61 -5.33
CA GLN A 274 -17.05 -1.53 -6.01
C GLN A 274 -17.58 -2.94 -6.34
N PRO A 275 -18.91 -3.13 -6.41
CA PRO A 275 -19.48 -4.41 -6.80
C PRO A 275 -18.92 -4.92 -8.14
N GLY A 276 -18.29 -6.10 -8.12
CA GLY A 276 -17.72 -6.74 -9.29
C GLY A 276 -16.29 -6.35 -9.65
N THR A 277 -15.60 -5.54 -8.85
CA THR A 277 -14.26 -5.03 -9.17
C THR A 277 -13.12 -5.56 -8.28
N GLY A 278 -13.39 -6.38 -7.28
CA GLY A 278 -12.38 -6.96 -6.39
C GLY A 278 -11.32 -7.80 -7.11
N PHE A 279 -10.27 -8.17 -6.40
CA PHE A 279 -9.14 -8.89 -6.99
C PHE A 279 -9.49 -10.33 -7.38
N PRO A 280 -9.22 -10.73 -8.64
CA PRO A 280 -9.22 -12.13 -9.04
C PRO A 280 -8.02 -12.84 -8.39
N LEU A 281 -8.27 -13.68 -7.39
CA LEU A 281 -7.20 -14.29 -6.59
C LEU A 281 -6.28 -15.20 -7.40
N ASP A 282 -6.81 -15.89 -8.42
CA ASP A 282 -6.02 -16.74 -9.32
C ASP A 282 -5.04 -15.90 -10.16
N GLU A 283 -5.46 -14.72 -10.59
CA GLU A 283 -4.59 -13.80 -11.34
C GLU A 283 -3.50 -13.23 -10.44
N LEU A 284 -3.84 -12.82 -9.22
CA LEU A 284 -2.87 -12.37 -8.22
C LEU A 284 -1.84 -13.47 -7.93
N ALA A 285 -2.31 -14.69 -7.63
CA ALA A 285 -1.44 -15.83 -7.42
C ALA A 285 -0.55 -16.14 -8.63
N GLY A 286 -1.08 -15.95 -9.85
CA GLY A 286 -0.32 -16.08 -11.09
C GLY A 286 0.81 -15.05 -11.24
N ILE A 287 0.61 -13.80 -10.82
CA ILE A 287 1.66 -12.76 -10.81
C ILE A 287 2.80 -13.18 -9.88
N PHE A 288 2.46 -13.56 -8.65
CA PHE A 288 3.42 -14.00 -7.65
C PHE A 288 4.19 -15.25 -8.09
N SER A 289 3.47 -16.25 -8.61
CA SER A 289 4.09 -17.51 -9.09
C SER A 289 5.08 -17.28 -10.22
N ARG A 290 4.77 -16.41 -11.18
CA ARG A 290 5.73 -16.05 -12.26
C ARG A 290 6.98 -15.38 -11.75
N ALA A 291 6.89 -14.66 -10.63
CA ALA A 291 8.04 -14.04 -9.97
C ALA A 291 8.77 -14.99 -8.98
N GLY A 292 8.33 -16.24 -8.88
CA GLY A 292 8.96 -17.24 -8.01
C GLY A 292 8.43 -17.25 -6.56
N PHE A 293 7.34 -16.55 -6.27
CA PHE A 293 6.73 -16.53 -4.94
C PHE A 293 5.60 -17.56 -4.82
N HIS A 294 5.53 -18.22 -3.68
CA HIS A 294 4.38 -19.02 -3.28
C HIS A 294 3.43 -18.16 -2.46
N LEU A 295 2.21 -17.94 -2.95
CA LEU A 295 1.22 -17.11 -2.32
C LEU A 295 0.27 -17.95 -1.45
N HIS A 296 0.25 -17.67 -0.15
CA HIS A 296 -0.72 -18.20 0.80
C HIS A 296 -1.80 -17.17 1.08
N LEU A 297 -3.06 -17.54 0.83
CA LEU A 297 -4.21 -16.66 0.98
C LEU A 297 -4.99 -17.01 2.24
N TYR A 298 -5.27 -16.01 3.05
CA TYR A 298 -6.06 -16.12 4.26
C TYR A 298 -7.31 -15.26 4.14
N HIS A 299 -8.47 -15.86 4.25
CA HIS A 299 -9.76 -15.17 4.27
C HIS A 299 -10.18 -14.94 5.71
N SER A 300 -9.63 -13.95 6.37
CA SER A 300 -9.95 -13.73 7.77
C SER A 300 -10.24 -12.27 8.10
N PRO A 301 -11.28 -12.01 8.87
CA PRO A 301 -11.49 -10.73 9.53
C PRO A 301 -10.82 -10.63 10.91
N GLY A 302 -9.85 -11.46 11.26
CA GLY A 302 -9.29 -11.49 12.61
C GLY A 302 -7.80 -11.75 12.69
N ALA A 303 -7.20 -11.48 13.84
CA ALA A 303 -5.78 -11.65 14.13
C ALA A 303 -5.26 -13.08 13.98
N ASP A 304 -6.13 -14.05 14.16
CA ASP A 304 -5.81 -15.45 13.94
C ASP A 304 -6.23 -15.82 12.53
N LEU A 305 -5.25 -16.05 11.68
CA LEU A 305 -5.43 -16.42 10.27
C LEU A 305 -6.23 -17.72 10.10
N ASP A 306 -6.33 -18.52 11.15
CA ASP A 306 -7.07 -19.78 11.17
C ASP A 306 -8.45 -19.70 11.85
N THR A 307 -8.78 -18.63 12.59
CA THR A 307 -10.09 -18.53 13.22
C THR A 307 -11.19 -18.21 12.22
N ARG A 308 -12.10 -19.14 12.03
CA ARG A 308 -13.37 -18.99 11.32
C ARG A 308 -14.32 -18.12 12.12
N LYS A 309 -14.08 -16.79 12.19
CA LYS A 309 -15.07 -15.87 12.74
C LYS A 309 -16.26 -15.81 11.78
N LEU A 310 -17.45 -15.86 12.35
CA LEU A 310 -18.69 -15.66 11.60
C LEU A 310 -18.65 -14.34 10.86
N PRO A 311 -19.08 -14.31 9.58
CA PRO A 311 -19.15 -13.06 8.83
C PRO A 311 -20.03 -12.06 9.56
N LYS A 312 -19.69 -10.76 9.48
CA LYS A 312 -20.52 -9.70 10.08
C LYS A 312 -21.96 -9.81 9.55
N ILE A 313 -22.95 -9.60 10.41
CA ILE A 313 -24.40 -9.73 10.08
C ILE A 313 -24.74 -8.98 8.79
N LYS A 314 -24.14 -7.80 8.57
CA LYS A 314 -24.28 -7.05 7.32
C LYS A 314 -23.91 -7.90 6.09
N ASN A 315 -22.78 -8.57 6.12
CA ASN A 315 -22.30 -9.40 5.01
C ASN A 315 -23.18 -10.63 4.82
N MET A 316 -23.67 -11.23 5.89
CA MET A 316 -24.63 -12.35 5.83
C MET A 316 -25.92 -11.94 5.09
N ILE A 317 -26.49 -10.76 5.41
CA ILE A 317 -27.66 -10.25 4.73
C ILE A 317 -27.40 -9.99 3.25
N LEU A 318 -26.29 -9.34 2.91
CA LEU A 318 -25.92 -9.04 1.52
C LEU A 318 -25.71 -10.33 0.70
N ASN A 319 -25.13 -11.35 1.30
CA ASN A 319 -24.94 -12.64 0.66
C ASN A 319 -26.27 -13.38 0.44
N LEU A 320 -27.14 -13.36 1.44
CA LEU A 320 -28.48 -13.95 1.30
C LEU A 320 -29.26 -13.27 0.16
N LEU A 321 -29.26 -11.94 0.10
CA LEU A 321 -29.87 -11.16 -0.98
C LEU A 321 -29.21 -11.38 -2.35
N SER A 322 -27.99 -11.89 -2.37
CA SER A 322 -27.25 -12.23 -3.58
C SER A 322 -27.36 -13.72 -3.92
N LEU A 323 -28.24 -14.48 -3.26
CA LEU A 323 -28.41 -15.93 -3.38
C LEU A 323 -27.12 -16.72 -3.12
N ARG A 324 -26.27 -16.21 -2.21
CA ARG A 324 -24.99 -16.79 -1.84
C ARG A 324 -25.07 -17.35 -0.43
N ASN A 325 -24.19 -18.31 -0.12
CA ASN A 325 -24.11 -18.87 1.22
C ASN A 325 -23.71 -17.77 2.22
N PRO A 326 -24.60 -17.36 3.16
CA PRO A 326 -24.30 -16.29 4.12
C PRO A 326 -23.19 -16.64 5.12
N TRP A 327 -22.86 -17.93 5.24
CA TRP A 327 -21.86 -18.46 6.15
C TRP A 327 -20.49 -18.67 5.49
N ASN A 328 -20.34 -18.32 4.21
CA ASN A 328 -19.07 -18.50 3.52
C ASN A 328 -18.00 -17.57 4.13
N PRO A 329 -16.91 -18.11 4.72
CA PRO A 329 -15.85 -17.30 5.30
C PRO A 329 -15.05 -16.48 4.25
N LYS A 330 -15.06 -16.90 2.99
CA LYS A 330 -14.38 -16.21 1.87
C LYS A 330 -14.97 -14.85 1.50
N LEU A 331 -15.96 -14.36 2.24
CA LEU A 331 -16.69 -13.11 1.97
C LEU A 331 -16.15 -11.92 2.76
N GLY A 332 -14.96 -12.03 3.30
CA GLY A 332 -14.19 -10.93 3.88
C GLY A 332 -13.06 -10.45 2.94
N SER A 333 -12.36 -9.41 3.35
CA SER A 333 -11.06 -9.09 2.78
C SER A 333 -10.09 -10.25 3.00
N PHE A 334 -9.09 -10.35 2.14
CA PHE A 334 -8.06 -11.36 2.29
C PHE A 334 -6.76 -10.73 2.80
N THR A 335 -5.94 -11.56 3.41
CA THR A 335 -4.52 -11.34 3.68
C THR A 335 -3.73 -12.34 2.86
N ALA A 336 -2.67 -11.94 2.21
CA ALA A 336 -1.83 -12.80 1.41
C ALA A 336 -0.38 -12.70 1.86
N ILE A 337 0.26 -13.86 2.05
CA ILE A 337 1.70 -13.95 2.35
C ILE A 337 2.38 -14.64 1.18
N GLY A 338 3.23 -13.89 0.47
CA GLY A 338 4.09 -14.41 -0.58
C GLY A 338 5.48 -14.67 -0.04
N THR A 339 5.97 -15.91 -0.13
CA THR A 339 7.35 -16.25 0.23
C THR A 339 8.10 -16.75 -0.98
N ASN A 340 9.37 -16.34 -1.10
CA ASN A 340 10.27 -16.79 -2.12
C ASN A 340 11.32 -17.70 -1.47
N SER A 341 11.46 -18.93 -1.94
CA SER A 341 12.51 -19.80 -1.46
C SER A 341 13.88 -19.24 -1.87
N PRO A 342 14.89 -19.21 -0.98
CA PRO A 342 16.24 -18.81 -1.39
C PRO A 342 16.67 -19.64 -2.58
N ALA A 343 17.25 -19.01 -3.60
CA ALA A 343 17.79 -19.73 -4.76
C ALA A 343 18.69 -20.85 -4.24
N ARG A 344 18.34 -22.12 -4.52
CA ARG A 344 19.23 -23.24 -4.17
C ARG A 344 20.56 -22.96 -4.83
N PRO A 345 21.69 -22.94 -4.08
CA PRO A 345 22.98 -22.80 -4.70
C PRO A 345 23.09 -23.88 -5.78
N GLU A 346 23.34 -23.48 -7.03
CA GLU A 346 23.62 -24.39 -8.11
C GLU A 346 24.69 -25.38 -7.60
N LYS A 347 24.35 -26.67 -7.55
CA LYS A 347 25.34 -27.69 -7.33
C LYS A 347 26.34 -27.56 -8.48
N ARG A 348 27.48 -26.92 -8.22
CA ARG A 348 28.60 -26.97 -9.14
C ARG A 348 28.83 -28.46 -9.40
N SER A 349 28.52 -28.88 -10.61
CA SER A 349 28.96 -30.17 -11.12
C SER A 349 30.49 -30.11 -11.12
N THR A 350 31.07 -30.72 -10.12
CA THR A 350 32.52 -31.02 -10.14
C THR A 350 32.79 -31.93 -11.33
N PRO A 351 33.81 -31.62 -12.11
CA PRO A 351 34.18 -32.37 -13.30
C PRO A 351 34.55 -33.83 -13.01
#